data_c528c808f414e79a9ded52e348287e85
#
_entry.id   c528c808f414e79a9ded52e348287e85
#
_cell.length_a   1.000
_cell.length_b   1.000
_cell.length_c   1.000
_cell.angle_alpha   90.00
_cell.angle_beta   90.00
_cell.angle_gamma   90.00
#
_symmetry.space_group_name_H-M   'P 1'
#
loop_
_entity.id
_entity.type
_entity.pdbx_description
1 polymer ?
#
loop_
_entity_poly.entity_id
_entity_poly.type
_entity_poly.pdbx_seq_one_letter_code
_entity_poly.pdbx_strand_id
1 'polypeptide(L)'
;INFREFTGTVYSWQGGQWRENEMFEIGREWDLPVVGKQTAYLAGHDEVHSLSARYPQSDVRFWMGFGAHYINVFTVLKNLGLLSEQPVKTAEGLEVVPLKVVKAVLPDPASLAADYTGKTCIGDLVKGTRDGVEGEVFIYNVADHKDAYDEVGSQGISYTAGVPPVAAAILIARGV
;
A
#
# COMPACT_ATOMS: atom_id res chain seq x y z
N ILE A 1 3.55 -9.55 -2.78
CA ILE A 1 3.12 -8.35 -3.52
C ILE A 1 1.73 -8.62 -4.06
N ASN A 2 0.78 -7.80 -3.67
CA ASN A 2 -0.59 -7.96 -4.12
C ASN A 2 -0.78 -7.19 -5.45
N PHE A 3 -0.48 -7.84 -6.56
CA PHE A 3 -0.63 -7.21 -7.88
C PHE A 3 -2.05 -6.71 -8.17
N ARG A 4 -3.07 -7.26 -7.49
CA ARG A 4 -4.45 -6.81 -7.66
C ARG A 4 -4.67 -5.37 -7.20
N GLU A 5 -4.00 -4.95 -6.15
CA GLU A 5 -4.08 -3.56 -5.64
C GLU A 5 -3.48 -2.55 -6.62
N PHE A 6 -2.67 -3.03 -7.58
CA PHE A 6 -1.92 -2.19 -8.50
C PHE A 6 -2.35 -2.33 -9.97
N THR A 7 -3.34 -3.16 -10.28
CA THR A 7 -3.80 -3.39 -11.67
C THR A 7 -5.17 -2.79 -11.96
N GLY A 8 -5.84 -2.22 -10.98
CA GLY A 8 -7.19 -1.69 -11.10
C GLY A 8 -7.25 -0.16 -11.07
N THR A 9 -8.48 0.34 -11.06
CA THR A 9 -8.79 1.75 -10.80
C THR A 9 -8.48 2.07 -9.35
N VAL A 10 -7.80 3.18 -9.12
CA VAL A 10 -7.51 3.73 -7.79
C VAL A 10 -8.64 4.66 -7.38
N TYR A 11 -9.24 4.38 -6.26
CA TYR A 11 -10.31 5.21 -5.69
C TYR A 11 -9.79 6.07 -4.55
N SER A 12 -10.23 7.32 -4.54
CA SER A 12 -10.05 8.24 -3.42
C SER A 12 -11.35 9.01 -3.18
N TRP A 13 -11.58 9.44 -1.96
CA TRP A 13 -12.73 10.25 -1.59
C TRP A 13 -12.33 11.72 -1.48
N GLN A 14 -12.90 12.59 -2.30
CA GLN A 14 -12.50 14.00 -2.37
C GLN A 14 -13.70 14.88 -2.69
N GLY A 15 -13.89 15.92 -1.89
CA GLY A 15 -15.00 16.87 -2.09
C GLY A 15 -16.38 16.20 -2.00
N GLY A 16 -16.53 15.19 -1.13
CA GLY A 16 -17.80 14.48 -0.94
C GLY A 16 -18.16 13.51 -2.06
N GLN A 17 -17.21 13.07 -2.89
CA GLN A 17 -17.46 12.13 -3.99
C GLN A 17 -16.24 11.26 -4.28
N TRP A 18 -16.48 10.11 -4.90
CA TRP A 18 -15.44 9.23 -5.38
C TRP A 18 -14.70 9.85 -6.57
N ARG A 19 -13.39 9.74 -6.55
CA ARG A 19 -12.50 10.06 -7.67
C ARG A 19 -11.79 8.80 -8.11
N GLU A 20 -11.72 8.60 -9.41
CA GLU A 20 -11.04 7.49 -10.06
C GLU A 20 -9.76 7.98 -10.71
N ASN A 21 -8.68 7.24 -10.54
CA ASN A 21 -7.38 7.50 -11.14
C ASN A 21 -6.76 6.18 -11.60
N GLU A 22 -5.80 6.25 -12.51
CA GLU A 22 -4.96 5.11 -12.81
C GLU A 22 -3.87 4.94 -11.75
N MET A 23 -3.44 3.71 -11.58
CA MET A 23 -2.30 3.42 -10.70
C MET A 23 -1.03 4.09 -11.23
N PHE A 24 -0.26 4.72 -10.33
CA PHE A 24 0.93 5.53 -10.59
C PHE A 24 0.71 6.82 -11.39
N GLU A 25 -0.54 7.22 -11.65
CA GLU A 25 -0.86 8.48 -12.32
C GLU A 25 -0.48 9.69 -11.46
N ILE A 26 -0.80 9.62 -10.16
CA ILE A 26 -0.55 10.72 -9.22
C ILE A 26 0.53 10.30 -8.23
N GLY A 27 1.71 10.90 -8.37
CA GLY A 27 2.84 10.76 -7.45
C GLY A 27 3.14 12.04 -6.69
N ARG A 28 3.64 11.92 -5.47
CA ARG A 28 4.07 13.04 -4.64
C ARG A 28 5.30 12.67 -3.82
N GLU A 29 6.24 13.61 -3.71
CA GLU A 29 7.37 13.48 -2.78
C GLU A 29 6.91 13.81 -1.35
N TRP A 30 7.34 12.99 -0.41
CA TRP A 30 7.11 13.12 1.02
C TRP A 30 8.46 13.06 1.74
N ASP A 31 8.65 13.91 2.73
CA ASP A 31 9.78 13.81 3.66
C ASP A 31 9.27 13.11 4.93
N LEU A 32 9.51 11.81 5.00
CA LEU A 32 8.97 10.97 6.06
C LEU A 32 10.00 10.78 7.19
N PRO A 33 9.56 10.74 8.45
CA PRO A 33 10.45 10.51 9.56
C PRO A 33 11.29 9.24 9.40
N VAL A 34 12.57 9.34 9.71
CA VAL A 34 13.57 8.24 9.69
C VAL A 34 13.90 7.71 8.29
N VAL A 35 12.92 7.57 7.40
CA VAL A 35 13.14 7.03 6.04
C VAL A 35 13.45 8.11 5.01
N GLY A 36 13.27 9.40 5.37
CA GLY A 36 13.59 10.55 4.54
C GLY A 36 12.67 10.73 3.32
N LYS A 37 13.20 11.35 2.28
CA LYS A 37 12.46 11.65 1.06
C LYS A 37 12.07 10.39 0.29
N GLN A 38 10.77 10.23 0.07
CA GLN A 38 10.18 9.11 -0.66
C GLN A 38 9.12 9.63 -1.64
N THR A 39 9.09 9.05 -2.84
CA THR A 39 7.93 9.25 -3.71
C THR A 39 6.86 8.23 -3.37
N ALA A 40 5.69 8.70 -2.98
CA ALA A 40 4.52 7.86 -2.82
C ALA A 40 3.49 8.18 -3.91
N TYR A 41 2.75 7.16 -4.31
CA TYR A 41 1.72 7.24 -5.32
C TYR A 41 0.34 7.04 -4.69
N LEU A 42 -0.64 7.74 -5.23
CA LEU A 42 -2.04 7.52 -4.85
C LEU A 42 -2.39 6.07 -5.19
N ALA A 43 -2.90 5.34 -4.20
CA ALA A 43 -3.25 3.94 -4.32
C ALA A 43 -4.65 3.67 -3.73
N GLY A 44 -5.30 2.62 -4.20
CA GLY A 44 -6.55 2.14 -3.62
C GLY A 44 -6.28 1.32 -2.36
N HIS A 45 -7.08 1.52 -1.32
CA HIS A 45 -7.01 0.73 -0.10
C HIS A 45 -8.35 0.71 0.64
N ASP A 46 -8.60 -0.34 1.43
CA ASP A 46 -9.88 -0.53 2.11
C ASP A 46 -10.20 0.57 3.13
N GLU A 47 -9.18 1.18 3.74
CA GLU A 47 -9.33 2.29 4.68
C GLU A 47 -9.97 3.53 4.03
N VAL A 48 -9.77 3.75 2.73
CA VAL A 48 -10.43 4.86 2.03
C VAL A 48 -11.94 4.71 2.08
N HIS A 49 -12.45 3.47 1.94
CA HIS A 49 -13.88 3.18 2.01
C HIS A 49 -14.44 3.33 3.42
N SER A 50 -13.77 2.77 4.42
CA SER A 50 -14.23 2.83 5.81
C SER A 50 -14.18 4.25 6.38
N LEU A 51 -13.11 5.00 6.10
CA LEU A 51 -12.95 6.36 6.58
C LEU A 51 -13.88 7.34 5.87
N SER A 52 -14.09 7.22 4.55
CA SER A 52 -15.05 8.08 3.83
C SER A 52 -16.48 7.83 4.28
N ALA A 53 -16.86 6.60 4.59
CA ALA A 53 -18.18 6.29 5.14
C ALA A 53 -18.37 6.90 6.54
N ARG A 54 -17.32 6.93 7.36
CA ARG A 54 -17.38 7.51 8.71
C ARG A 54 -17.25 9.03 8.73
N TYR A 55 -16.50 9.60 7.79
CA TYR A 55 -16.19 11.04 7.69
C TYR A 55 -16.46 11.56 6.27
N PRO A 56 -17.73 11.55 5.80
CA PRO A 56 -18.05 11.87 4.40
C PRO A 56 -17.70 13.31 3.98
N GLN A 57 -17.54 14.22 4.94
CA GLN A 57 -17.14 15.62 4.70
C GLN A 57 -15.63 15.81 4.54
N SER A 58 -14.84 14.77 4.84
CA SER A 58 -13.38 14.83 4.77
C SER A 58 -12.88 14.26 3.45
N ASP A 59 -11.76 14.76 2.96
CA ASP A 59 -11.02 14.11 1.89
C ASP A 59 -10.22 12.93 2.45
N VAL A 60 -10.29 11.77 1.81
CA VAL A 60 -9.56 10.57 2.20
C VAL A 60 -8.75 10.04 1.02
N ARG A 61 -7.45 9.93 1.21
CA ARG A 61 -6.51 9.41 0.21
C ARG A 61 -5.54 8.45 0.86
N PHE A 62 -5.23 7.38 0.17
CA PHE A 62 -4.17 6.46 0.56
C PHE A 62 -2.96 6.64 -0.36
N TRP A 63 -1.77 6.69 0.23
CA TRP A 63 -0.52 6.87 -0.48
C TRP A 63 0.43 5.73 -0.16
N MET A 64 1.07 5.16 -1.19
CA MET A 64 2.04 4.08 -1.00
C MET A 64 3.35 4.40 -1.71
N GLY A 65 4.45 4.28 -0.96
CA GLY A 65 5.80 4.46 -1.48
C GLY A 65 6.33 3.20 -2.15
N PHE A 66 6.99 3.39 -3.29
CA PHE A 66 7.66 2.32 -4.02
C PHE A 66 9.02 2.79 -4.48
N GLY A 67 10.01 1.91 -4.41
CA GLY A 67 11.32 2.19 -4.99
C GLY A 67 11.25 2.32 -6.52
N ALA A 68 12.11 3.16 -7.10
CA ALA A 68 12.14 3.40 -8.55
C ALA A 68 12.29 2.10 -9.36
N HIS A 69 13.07 1.15 -8.87
CA HIS A 69 13.22 -0.16 -9.50
C HIS A 69 11.88 -0.91 -9.60
N TYR A 70 11.10 -0.91 -8.52
CA TYR A 70 9.78 -1.55 -8.50
C TYR A 70 8.84 -0.91 -9.53
N ILE A 71 8.77 0.42 -9.59
CA ILE A 71 7.93 1.15 -10.54
C ILE A 71 8.33 0.81 -11.97
N ASN A 72 9.62 0.77 -12.28
CA ASN A 72 10.10 0.42 -13.61
C ASN A 72 9.69 -0.99 -14.03
N VAL A 73 9.92 -1.99 -13.18
CA VAL A 73 9.52 -3.38 -13.45
C VAL A 73 8.02 -3.49 -13.63
N PHE A 74 7.24 -2.89 -12.73
CA PHE A 74 5.79 -2.91 -12.81
C PHE A 74 5.27 -2.26 -14.11
N THR A 75 5.83 -1.12 -14.50
CA THR A 75 5.48 -0.42 -15.73
C THR A 75 5.75 -1.28 -16.97
N VAL A 76 6.90 -1.96 -17.01
CA VAL A 76 7.22 -2.89 -18.11
C VAL A 76 6.21 -4.03 -18.16
N LEU A 77 5.90 -4.68 -17.06
CA LEU A 77 4.92 -5.76 -16.99
C LEU A 77 3.52 -5.27 -17.42
N LYS A 78 3.10 -4.08 -16.99
CA LYS A 78 1.83 -3.45 -17.40
C LYS A 78 1.80 -3.23 -18.92
N ASN A 79 2.83 -2.61 -19.47
CA ASN A 79 2.90 -2.28 -20.90
C ASN A 79 2.94 -3.52 -21.80
N LEU A 80 3.50 -4.63 -21.32
CA LEU A 80 3.49 -5.92 -22.00
C LEU A 80 2.16 -6.68 -21.85
N GLY A 81 1.21 -6.16 -21.07
CA GLY A 81 -0.06 -6.84 -20.77
C GLY A 81 0.08 -8.02 -19.81
N LEU A 82 1.25 -8.20 -19.19
CA LEU A 82 1.53 -9.33 -18.29
C LEU A 82 0.78 -9.26 -16.96
N LEU A 83 0.20 -8.11 -16.62
CA LEU A 83 -0.63 -7.94 -15.43
C LEU A 83 -2.12 -8.16 -15.70
N SER A 84 -2.51 -8.53 -16.94
CA SER A 84 -3.89 -8.80 -17.31
C SER A 84 -4.41 -10.10 -16.69
N GLU A 85 -5.63 -10.07 -16.18
CA GLU A 85 -6.39 -11.25 -15.77
C GLU A 85 -7.23 -11.85 -16.92
N GLN A 86 -7.28 -11.16 -18.08
CA GLN A 86 -7.99 -11.66 -19.26
C GLN A 86 -7.16 -12.72 -19.96
N PRO A 87 -7.76 -13.87 -20.30
CA PRO A 87 -7.06 -14.92 -21.03
C PRO A 87 -6.61 -14.46 -22.41
N VAL A 88 -5.43 -14.88 -22.82
CA VAL A 88 -4.88 -14.70 -24.18
C VAL A 88 -4.52 -16.04 -24.79
N LYS A 89 -4.60 -16.17 -26.10
CA LYS A 89 -4.16 -17.38 -26.81
C LYS A 89 -2.72 -17.22 -27.29
N THR A 90 -1.89 -18.22 -27.02
CA THR A 90 -0.54 -18.32 -27.61
C THR A 90 -0.61 -18.68 -29.08
N ALA A 91 0.52 -18.59 -29.79
CA ALA A 91 0.62 -19.00 -31.19
C ALA A 91 0.25 -20.48 -31.40
N GLU A 92 0.50 -21.33 -30.41
CA GLU A 92 0.19 -22.76 -30.40
C GLU A 92 -1.28 -23.05 -30.02
N GLY A 93 -2.08 -21.99 -29.77
CA GLY A 93 -3.50 -22.09 -29.42
C GLY A 93 -3.79 -22.36 -27.94
N LEU A 94 -2.77 -22.36 -27.07
CA LEU A 94 -2.98 -22.49 -25.62
C LEU A 94 -3.61 -21.21 -25.05
N GLU A 95 -4.56 -21.37 -24.14
CA GLU A 95 -5.14 -20.29 -23.40
C GLU A 95 -4.39 -20.07 -22.09
N VAL A 96 -3.87 -18.87 -21.87
CA VAL A 96 -3.12 -18.51 -20.68
C VAL A 96 -3.61 -17.18 -20.11
N VAL A 97 -3.62 -17.07 -18.77
CA VAL A 97 -3.88 -15.81 -18.07
C VAL A 97 -2.52 -15.20 -17.71
N PRO A 98 -2.12 -14.05 -18.33
CA PRO A 98 -0.77 -13.50 -18.16
C PRO A 98 -0.37 -13.30 -16.70
N LEU A 99 -1.23 -12.71 -15.87
CA LEU A 99 -0.95 -12.50 -14.45
C LEU A 99 -0.69 -13.81 -13.69
N LYS A 100 -1.34 -14.92 -14.05
CA LYS A 100 -1.07 -16.22 -13.42
C LYS A 100 0.32 -16.75 -13.76
N VAL A 101 0.81 -16.48 -14.98
CA VAL A 101 2.18 -16.84 -15.38
C VAL A 101 3.19 -16.02 -14.57
N VAL A 102 2.99 -14.69 -14.47
CA VAL A 102 3.86 -13.84 -13.66
C VAL A 102 3.91 -14.35 -12.20
N LYS A 103 2.76 -14.65 -11.61
CA LYS A 103 2.68 -15.19 -10.23
C LYS A 103 3.41 -16.51 -10.06
N ALA A 104 3.36 -17.37 -11.06
CA ALA A 104 4.00 -18.69 -11.00
C ALA A 104 5.54 -18.64 -11.04
N VAL A 105 6.12 -17.60 -11.63
CA VAL A 105 7.58 -17.43 -11.72
C VAL A 105 8.17 -16.53 -10.63
N LEU A 106 7.33 -15.84 -9.85
CA LEU A 106 7.80 -15.04 -8.73
C LEU A 106 8.27 -15.92 -7.58
N PRO A 107 9.36 -15.51 -6.89
CA PRO A 107 9.77 -16.20 -5.67
C PRO A 107 8.68 -16.07 -4.59
N ASP A 108 8.61 -17.07 -3.71
CA ASP A 108 7.76 -16.98 -2.52
C ASP A 108 8.22 -15.79 -1.67
N PRO A 109 7.35 -14.83 -1.35
CA PRO A 109 7.69 -13.70 -0.49
C PRO A 109 8.28 -14.10 0.87
N ALA A 110 7.85 -15.22 1.43
CA ALA A 110 8.38 -15.74 2.70
C ALA A 110 9.85 -16.13 2.59
N SER A 111 10.31 -16.59 1.42
CA SER A 111 11.71 -16.94 1.20
C SER A 111 12.68 -15.76 1.20
N LEU A 112 12.16 -14.54 1.06
CA LEU A 112 12.95 -13.31 1.00
C LEU A 112 13.02 -12.59 2.36
N ALA A 113 12.23 -13.00 3.35
CA ALA A 113 12.04 -12.25 4.57
C ALA A 113 13.33 -12.13 5.42
N ALA A 114 14.16 -13.17 5.44
CA ALA A 114 15.40 -13.21 6.23
C ALA A 114 16.45 -12.19 5.74
N ASP A 115 16.50 -11.94 4.44
CA ASP A 115 17.49 -11.07 3.79
C ASP A 115 16.94 -9.66 3.50
N TYR A 116 15.69 -9.41 3.85
CA TYR A 116 15.05 -8.14 3.56
C TYR A 116 15.53 -7.06 4.54
N THR A 117 16.06 -5.97 3.99
CA THR A 117 16.62 -4.85 4.76
C THR A 117 15.88 -3.55 4.48
N GLY A 118 16.09 -2.58 5.36
CA GLY A 118 15.47 -1.25 5.25
C GLY A 118 14.36 -1.05 6.26
N LYS A 119 13.66 0.07 6.12
CA LYS A 119 12.63 0.50 7.07
C LYS A 119 11.35 0.87 6.33
N THR A 120 10.24 0.65 7.00
CA THR A 120 8.93 1.15 6.58
C THR A 120 8.44 2.22 7.54
N CYS A 121 7.87 3.30 7.03
CA CYS A 121 7.18 4.33 7.79
C CYS A 121 5.71 4.32 7.35
N ILE A 122 4.81 4.04 8.27
CA ILE A 122 3.37 3.97 8.04
C ILE A 122 2.70 4.92 9.02
N GLY A 123 1.74 5.73 8.53
CA GLY A 123 1.04 6.65 9.41
C GLY A 123 -0.09 7.39 8.74
N ASP A 124 -0.83 8.13 9.56
CA ASP A 124 -1.97 8.95 9.18
C ASP A 124 -1.62 10.43 9.28
N LEU A 125 -1.71 11.13 8.16
CA LEU A 125 -1.59 12.57 8.10
C LEU A 125 -2.99 13.18 8.12
N VAL A 126 -3.34 13.81 9.23
CA VAL A 126 -4.63 14.48 9.42
C VAL A 126 -4.44 15.98 9.33
N LYS A 127 -5.19 16.62 8.42
CA LYS A 127 -5.27 18.09 8.29
C LYS A 127 -6.69 18.54 8.57
N GLY A 128 -6.84 19.63 9.29
CA GLY A 128 -8.17 20.15 9.60
C GLY A 128 -8.12 21.30 10.56
N THR A 129 -9.32 21.68 11.04
CA THR A 129 -9.50 22.79 11.97
C THR A 129 -9.99 22.25 13.31
N ARG A 130 -9.31 22.61 14.40
CA ARG A 130 -9.73 22.35 15.76
C ARG A 130 -9.88 23.69 16.52
N ASP A 131 -11.04 23.94 17.08
CA ASP A 131 -11.34 25.17 17.82
C ASP A 131 -11.06 26.47 17.00
N GLY A 132 -11.34 26.41 15.68
CA GLY A 132 -11.10 27.51 14.76
C GLY A 132 -9.64 27.67 14.29
N VAL A 133 -8.73 26.82 14.74
CA VAL A 133 -7.32 26.86 14.37
C VAL A 133 -7.01 25.72 13.38
N GLU A 134 -6.46 26.07 12.22
CA GLU A 134 -5.95 25.06 11.27
C GLU A 134 -4.73 24.35 11.84
N GLY A 135 -4.67 23.05 11.61
CA GLY A 135 -3.58 22.23 12.08
C GLY A 135 -3.34 20.98 11.23
N GLU A 136 -2.16 20.43 11.40
CA GLU A 136 -1.73 19.19 10.78
C GLU A 136 -1.09 18.31 11.85
N VAL A 137 -1.48 17.03 11.86
CA VAL A 137 -0.89 16.02 12.75
C VAL A 137 -0.51 14.81 11.91
N PHE A 138 0.72 14.33 12.08
CA PHE A 138 1.17 13.08 11.50
C PHE A 138 1.44 12.08 12.62
N ILE A 139 0.61 11.04 12.69
CA ILE A 139 0.76 9.91 13.62
C ILE A 139 1.35 8.76 12.83
N TYR A 140 2.52 8.28 13.22
CA TYR A 140 3.24 7.27 12.45
C TYR A 140 3.97 6.27 13.33
N ASN A 141 4.32 5.14 12.73
CA ASN A 141 5.29 4.20 13.24
C ASN A 141 6.37 3.91 12.20
N VAL A 142 7.52 3.46 12.67
CA VAL A 142 8.63 3.01 11.83
C VAL A 142 9.03 1.61 12.27
N ALA A 143 9.09 0.67 11.34
CA ALA A 143 9.58 -0.67 11.58
C ALA A 143 10.81 -0.95 10.72
N ASP A 144 11.86 -1.49 11.33
CA ASP A 144 13.00 -2.04 10.63
C ASP A 144 12.70 -3.49 10.23
N HIS A 145 12.98 -3.86 8.99
CA HIS A 145 12.67 -5.21 8.49
C HIS A 145 13.48 -6.29 9.18
N LYS A 146 14.76 -6.00 9.50
CA LYS A 146 15.65 -6.96 10.17
C LYS A 146 15.22 -7.17 11.62
N ASP A 147 14.94 -6.08 12.34
CA ASP A 147 14.49 -6.14 13.72
C ASP A 147 13.15 -6.91 13.84
N ALA A 148 12.20 -6.63 12.94
CA ALA A 148 10.94 -7.36 12.89
C ALA A 148 11.13 -8.85 12.60
N TYR A 149 12.05 -9.18 11.69
CA TYR A 149 12.34 -10.58 11.39
C TYR A 149 12.98 -11.31 12.58
N ASP A 150 13.92 -10.67 13.27
CA ASP A 150 14.59 -11.24 14.44
C ASP A 150 13.61 -11.45 15.61
N GLU A 151 12.59 -10.60 15.72
CA GLU A 151 11.57 -10.70 16.78
C GLU A 151 10.49 -11.75 16.49
N VAL A 152 9.94 -11.76 15.27
CA VAL A 152 8.74 -12.57 14.96
C VAL A 152 8.86 -13.46 13.72
N GLY A 153 10.03 -13.53 13.05
CA GLY A 153 10.24 -14.31 11.84
C GLY A 153 9.49 -13.77 10.62
N SER A 154 9.10 -12.49 10.65
CA SER A 154 8.36 -11.83 9.55
C SER A 154 8.93 -10.45 9.28
N GLN A 155 8.77 -9.98 8.03
CA GLN A 155 9.23 -8.65 7.65
C GLN A 155 8.40 -7.53 8.27
N GLY A 156 8.95 -6.29 8.28
CA GLY A 156 8.35 -5.13 8.90
C GLY A 156 6.93 -4.78 8.42
N ILE A 157 6.58 -5.02 7.14
CA ILE A 157 5.22 -4.77 6.63
C ILE A 157 4.22 -5.73 7.29
N SER A 158 4.56 -7.01 7.43
CA SER A 158 3.71 -8.00 8.12
C SER A 158 3.60 -7.66 9.62
N TYR A 159 4.70 -7.20 10.22
CA TYR A 159 4.74 -6.75 11.62
C TYR A 159 3.80 -5.57 11.85
N THR A 160 3.91 -4.52 11.04
CA THR A 160 3.06 -3.32 11.16
C THR A 160 1.60 -3.55 10.80
N ALA A 161 1.29 -4.56 9.99
CA ALA A 161 -0.08 -4.96 9.71
C ALA A 161 -0.70 -5.82 10.82
N GLY A 162 0.10 -6.63 11.53
CA GLY A 162 -0.37 -7.57 12.55
C GLY A 162 -0.45 -6.98 13.96
N VAL A 163 0.59 -6.26 14.39
CA VAL A 163 0.73 -5.80 15.78
C VAL A 163 -0.35 -4.77 16.18
N PRO A 164 -0.64 -3.69 15.42
CA PRO A 164 -1.60 -2.68 15.83
C PRO A 164 -3.03 -3.23 16.03
N PRO A 165 -3.59 -4.07 15.13
CA PRO A 165 -4.93 -4.61 15.36
C PRO A 165 -5.00 -5.54 16.57
N VAL A 166 -3.94 -6.30 16.85
CA VAL A 166 -3.88 -7.13 18.07
C VAL A 166 -3.83 -6.26 19.33
N ALA A 167 -3.00 -5.20 19.33
CA ALA A 167 -2.95 -4.24 20.43
C ALA A 167 -4.32 -3.58 20.64
N ALA A 168 -5.00 -3.15 19.59
CA ALA A 168 -6.34 -2.60 19.66
C ALA A 168 -7.36 -3.60 20.23
N ALA A 169 -7.32 -4.85 19.80
CA ALA A 169 -8.20 -5.90 20.32
C ALA A 169 -7.99 -6.14 21.82
N ILE A 170 -6.73 -6.11 22.30
CA ILE A 170 -6.41 -6.23 23.72
C ILE A 170 -6.97 -5.04 24.53
N LEU A 171 -6.84 -3.81 24.01
CA LEU A 171 -7.37 -2.61 24.67
C LEU A 171 -8.90 -2.67 24.76
N ILE A 172 -9.57 -3.02 23.67
CA ILE A 172 -11.04 -3.20 23.64
C ILE A 172 -11.47 -4.27 24.67
N ALA A 173 -10.78 -5.41 24.72
CA ALA A 173 -11.08 -6.47 25.67
C ALA A 173 -10.87 -6.04 27.14
N ARG A 174 -10.03 -5.04 27.38
CA ARG A 174 -9.80 -4.44 28.70
C ARG A 174 -10.73 -3.27 29.03
N GLY A 175 -11.62 -2.90 28.12
CA GLY A 175 -12.57 -1.79 28.29
C GLY A 175 -11.96 -0.40 28.15
N VAL A 176 -10.86 -0.29 27.40
CA VAL A 176 -10.16 0.98 27.10
C VAL A 176 -10.59 1.51 25.73
#